data_aa1a9c654dfea4847e1ab7ce8f3de941
#
_entry.id   aa1a9c654dfea4847e1ab7ce8f3de941
#
_cell.length_a   1.000
_cell.length_b   1.000
_cell.length_c   1.000
_cell.angle_alpha   90.00
_cell.angle_beta   90.00
_cell.angle_gamma   90.00
#
_symmetry.space_group_name_H-M   'P 1'
#
loop_
_entity.id
_entity.type
_entity.pdbx_description
1 polymer ?
#
loop_
_entity_poly.entity_id
_entity_poly.type
_entity_poly.pdbx_seq_one_letter_code
_entity_poly.pdbx_strand_id
1 'polypeptide(L)'
;MDKLRLVYEQTCRAIWMSHLDTMRTLQRAVKRAGIPIRYSEGFNPHELISILLPLSVGTASLCQMADIRVREDVDIAALPAQLTAVMPEGLRVTDCYENAMKPAELKWMRVEGAWEYDTADTEAVAARCRELFSGSVEVMRKTKRGEGLFTVTDHVRDLTFTPGNGIVTVRGIVSCAEPVVNPELLTAAVRTHLPDCAPDGGRFCRMALYRADGTSYR
;
A
#
# COMPACT_ATOMS: atom_id res chain seq x y z
N MET A 1 -25.43 10.34 -8.71
CA MET A 1 -24.16 9.59 -8.64
C MET A 1 -23.05 10.59 -8.35
N ASP A 2 -22.53 10.67 -7.09
CA ASP A 2 -21.56 11.74 -6.79
C ASP A 2 -20.24 11.25 -6.19
N LYS A 3 -20.15 9.97 -5.75
CA LYS A 3 -18.99 9.42 -5.09
C LYS A 3 -18.47 8.18 -5.80
N LEU A 4 -17.31 8.30 -6.42
CA LEU A 4 -16.64 7.25 -7.14
C LEU A 4 -15.35 6.84 -6.43
N ARG A 5 -14.98 5.57 -6.53
CA ARG A 5 -13.69 5.04 -6.12
C ARG A 5 -12.87 4.66 -7.32
N LEU A 6 -11.69 5.24 -7.41
CA LEU A 6 -10.65 4.85 -8.33
C LEU A 6 -9.78 3.79 -7.68
N VAL A 7 -9.47 2.72 -8.42
CA VAL A 7 -8.41 1.77 -8.08
C VAL A 7 -7.27 2.01 -9.05
N TYR A 8 -6.05 2.15 -8.55
CA TYR A 8 -4.90 2.40 -9.39
C TYR A 8 -3.64 1.71 -8.88
N GLU A 9 -2.73 1.46 -9.80
CA GLU A 9 -1.39 0.97 -9.51
C GLU A 9 -0.45 2.15 -9.30
N GLN A 10 0.50 1.97 -8.38
CA GLN A 10 1.64 2.85 -8.17
C GLN A 10 2.90 1.99 -8.15
N THR A 11 3.63 2.01 -9.27
CA THR A 11 4.75 1.11 -9.57
C THR A 11 5.92 1.87 -10.20
N CYS A 12 6.95 1.18 -10.61
CA CYS A 12 8.11 1.76 -11.29
C CYS A 12 8.67 2.98 -10.53
N ARG A 13 8.87 4.10 -11.22
CA ARG A 13 9.38 5.34 -10.61
C ARG A 13 8.35 6.05 -9.71
N ALA A 14 7.07 5.78 -9.89
CA ALA A 14 6.01 6.39 -9.08
C ALA A 14 6.05 5.94 -7.60
N ILE A 15 6.73 4.84 -7.26
CA ILE A 15 6.92 4.41 -5.86
C ILE A 15 7.67 5.46 -5.01
N TRP A 16 8.44 6.34 -5.64
CA TRP A 16 9.21 7.39 -4.96
C TRP A 16 8.42 8.68 -4.72
N MET A 17 7.17 8.73 -5.18
CA MET A 17 6.30 9.88 -4.94
C MET A 17 5.85 9.93 -3.48
N SER A 18 5.90 11.14 -2.91
CA SER A 18 5.29 11.38 -1.61
C SER A 18 3.76 11.35 -1.71
N HIS A 19 3.07 11.22 -0.57
CA HIS A 19 1.60 11.33 -0.53
C HIS A 19 1.10 12.64 -1.16
N LEU A 20 1.77 13.75 -0.90
CA LEU A 20 1.39 15.06 -1.46
C LEU A 20 1.61 15.11 -2.97
N ASP A 21 2.68 14.52 -3.49
CA ASP A 21 2.94 14.48 -4.93
C ASP A 21 1.92 13.58 -5.64
N THR A 22 1.58 12.43 -5.05
CA THR A 22 0.53 11.56 -5.57
C THR A 22 -0.82 12.29 -5.59
N MET A 23 -1.18 12.99 -4.50
CA MET A 23 -2.40 13.80 -4.43
C MET A 23 -2.43 14.88 -5.52
N ARG A 24 -1.36 15.67 -5.66
CA ARG A 24 -1.25 16.71 -6.68
C ARG A 24 -1.32 16.13 -8.11
N THR A 25 -0.74 14.94 -8.31
CA THR A 25 -0.80 14.26 -9.60
C THR A 25 -2.21 13.82 -9.94
N LEU A 26 -2.95 13.24 -8.99
CA LEU A 26 -4.37 12.91 -9.16
C LEU A 26 -5.22 14.15 -9.46
N GLN A 27 -5.03 15.24 -8.71
CA GLN A 27 -5.71 16.52 -8.94
C GLN A 27 -5.47 17.06 -10.36
N ARG A 28 -4.23 17.00 -10.83
CA ARG A 28 -3.89 17.41 -12.21
C ARG A 28 -4.46 16.46 -13.25
N ALA A 29 -4.47 15.14 -12.97
CA ALA A 29 -5.00 14.14 -13.89
C ALA A 29 -6.51 14.30 -14.10
N VAL A 30 -7.30 14.47 -13.05
CA VAL A 30 -8.76 14.70 -13.18
C VAL A 30 -9.07 15.97 -13.96
N LYS A 31 -8.29 17.04 -13.79
CA LYS A 31 -8.45 18.28 -14.57
C LYS A 31 -8.10 18.10 -16.05
N ARG A 32 -6.97 17.44 -16.35
CA ARG A 32 -6.54 17.18 -17.72
C ARG A 32 -7.48 16.25 -18.48
N ALA A 33 -8.05 15.26 -17.77
CA ALA A 33 -9.05 14.36 -18.33
C ALA A 33 -10.43 15.00 -18.51
N GLY A 34 -10.62 16.28 -18.10
CA GLY A 34 -11.89 16.98 -18.20
C GLY A 34 -12.98 16.42 -17.28
N ILE A 35 -12.62 15.68 -16.23
CA ILE A 35 -13.59 15.11 -15.30
C ILE A 35 -14.22 16.21 -14.48
N PRO A 36 -15.57 16.30 -14.40
CA PRO A 36 -16.30 17.35 -13.68
C PRO A 36 -16.22 17.14 -12.16
N ILE A 37 -15.03 17.34 -11.60
CA ILE A 37 -14.76 17.16 -10.17
C ILE A 37 -15.52 18.18 -9.32
N ARG A 38 -15.97 17.74 -8.15
CA ARG A 38 -16.59 18.61 -7.13
C ARG A 38 -15.52 19.24 -6.26
N TYR A 39 -15.74 20.50 -5.87
CA TYR A 39 -14.86 21.24 -4.96
C TYR A 39 -15.49 21.35 -3.58
N SER A 40 -14.65 21.52 -2.56
CA SER A 40 -15.09 21.90 -1.22
C SER A 40 -15.70 23.28 -1.21
N GLU A 41 -16.57 23.53 -0.24
CA GLU A 41 -17.13 24.86 0.02
C GLU A 41 -16.15 25.66 0.89
N GLY A 42 -16.21 27.01 0.82
CA GLY A 42 -15.42 27.92 1.66
C GLY A 42 -14.46 28.80 0.87
N PHE A 43 -13.59 29.51 1.58
CA PHE A 43 -12.69 30.54 1.02
C PHE A 43 -11.54 29.99 0.18
N ASN A 44 -11.18 28.71 0.34
CA ASN A 44 -10.10 28.07 -0.39
C ASN A 44 -10.57 26.73 -0.95
N PRO A 45 -11.37 26.74 -2.04
CA PRO A 45 -11.93 25.53 -2.60
C PRO A 45 -10.84 24.58 -3.14
N HIS A 46 -10.93 23.31 -2.80
CA HIS A 46 -10.06 22.25 -3.31
C HIS A 46 -10.88 21.07 -3.83
N GLU A 47 -10.31 20.30 -4.73
CA GLU A 47 -10.93 19.11 -5.29
C GLU A 47 -11.27 18.10 -4.20
N LEU A 48 -12.48 17.56 -4.22
CA LEU A 48 -12.90 16.51 -3.30
C LEU A 48 -12.33 15.16 -3.74
N ILE A 49 -11.05 14.97 -3.45
CA ILE A 49 -10.27 13.75 -3.68
C ILE A 49 -9.69 13.31 -2.33
N SER A 50 -9.76 12.02 -2.03
CA SER A 50 -9.20 11.44 -0.82
C SER A 50 -8.51 10.12 -1.14
N ILE A 51 -7.21 10.02 -0.87
CA ILE A 51 -6.45 8.77 -1.01
C ILE A 51 -6.65 7.92 0.24
N LEU A 52 -7.09 6.67 0.03
CA LEU A 52 -7.23 5.69 1.09
C LEU A 52 -5.87 5.04 1.37
N LEU A 53 -5.57 4.86 2.65
CA LEU A 53 -4.37 4.17 3.11
C LEU A 53 -3.10 4.62 2.34
N PRO A 54 -2.60 5.85 2.59
CA PRO A 54 -1.41 6.37 1.91
C PRO A 54 -0.27 5.38 1.88
N LEU A 55 0.51 5.38 0.79
CA LEU A 55 1.63 4.49 0.59
C LEU A 55 2.91 5.13 1.14
N SER A 56 3.75 4.34 1.78
CA SER A 56 5.09 4.78 2.16
C SER A 56 5.96 4.94 0.89
N VAL A 57 6.83 5.94 0.88
CA VAL A 57 7.78 6.14 -0.21
C VAL A 57 8.66 4.91 -0.36
N GLY A 58 8.87 4.45 -1.59
CA GLY A 58 9.60 3.22 -1.91
C GLY A 58 8.75 1.95 -1.95
N THR A 59 7.47 2.02 -1.53
CA THR A 59 6.55 0.87 -1.58
C THR A 59 5.72 0.93 -2.85
N ALA A 60 5.57 -0.21 -3.55
CA ALA A 60 4.68 -0.35 -4.68
C ALA A 60 3.24 -0.72 -4.25
N SER A 61 2.27 -0.53 -5.12
CA SER A 61 0.90 -0.99 -4.90
C SER A 61 0.22 -1.33 -6.22
N LEU A 62 -0.50 -2.45 -6.26
CA LEU A 62 -1.38 -2.84 -7.37
C LEU A 62 -2.86 -2.51 -7.07
N CYS A 63 -3.16 -1.98 -5.90
CA CYS A 63 -4.53 -1.74 -5.43
C CYS A 63 -4.65 -0.46 -4.60
N GLN A 64 -3.94 0.60 -4.99
CA GLN A 64 -4.12 1.90 -4.35
C GLN A 64 -5.50 2.45 -4.67
N MET A 65 -6.12 3.15 -3.71
CA MET A 65 -7.47 3.65 -3.87
C MET A 65 -7.57 5.14 -3.58
N ALA A 66 -8.40 5.81 -4.38
CA ALA A 66 -8.79 7.19 -4.13
C ALA A 66 -10.30 7.37 -4.34
N ASP A 67 -10.96 8.03 -3.39
CA ASP A 67 -12.34 8.46 -3.55
C ASP A 67 -12.35 9.85 -4.20
N ILE A 68 -13.18 10.03 -5.22
CA ILE A 68 -13.44 11.31 -5.88
C ILE A 68 -14.93 11.64 -5.83
N ARG A 69 -15.26 12.93 -5.86
CA ARG A 69 -16.64 13.36 -6.04
C ARG A 69 -16.81 14.13 -7.35
N VAL A 70 -17.82 13.75 -8.11
CA VAL A 70 -18.17 14.39 -9.38
C VAL A 70 -19.43 15.26 -9.23
N ARG A 71 -19.58 16.28 -10.08
CA ARG A 71 -20.72 17.22 -10.05
C ARG A 71 -21.88 16.76 -10.89
N GLU A 72 -21.62 15.95 -11.89
CA GLU A 72 -22.55 15.49 -12.90
C GLU A 72 -22.22 14.05 -13.28
N ASP A 73 -23.11 13.40 -14.00
CA ASP A 73 -22.91 12.02 -14.41
C ASP A 73 -21.75 11.91 -15.40
N VAL A 74 -20.96 10.87 -15.21
CA VAL A 74 -19.79 10.53 -16.02
C VAL A 74 -19.87 9.09 -16.48
N ASP A 75 -19.27 8.78 -17.62
CA ASP A 75 -19.09 7.41 -18.07
C ASP A 75 -18.00 6.72 -17.21
N ILE A 76 -18.45 6.01 -16.17
CA ILE A 76 -17.57 5.35 -15.20
C ILE A 76 -16.65 4.34 -15.90
N ALA A 77 -17.13 3.64 -16.93
CA ALA A 77 -16.36 2.63 -17.65
C ALA A 77 -15.20 3.26 -18.46
N ALA A 78 -15.34 4.50 -18.91
CA ALA A 78 -14.32 5.21 -19.66
C ALA A 78 -13.24 5.85 -18.74
N LEU A 79 -13.55 6.12 -17.46
CA LEU A 79 -12.66 6.86 -16.56
C LEU A 79 -11.27 6.21 -16.38
N PRO A 80 -11.12 4.87 -16.26
CA PRO A 80 -9.79 4.26 -16.13
C PRO A 80 -8.86 4.61 -17.30
N ALA A 81 -9.36 4.50 -18.52
CA ALA A 81 -8.57 4.81 -19.72
C ALA A 81 -8.27 6.31 -19.83
N GLN A 82 -9.27 7.17 -19.61
CA GLN A 82 -9.13 8.63 -19.66
C GLN A 82 -8.08 9.14 -18.66
N LEU A 83 -8.14 8.66 -17.42
CA LEU A 83 -7.19 9.05 -16.37
C LEU A 83 -5.79 8.52 -16.65
N THR A 84 -5.67 7.25 -17.04
CA THR A 84 -4.37 6.64 -17.35
C THR A 84 -3.65 7.39 -18.48
N ALA A 85 -4.37 7.84 -19.50
CA ALA A 85 -3.78 8.56 -20.63
C ALA A 85 -3.09 9.89 -20.25
N VAL A 86 -3.46 10.47 -19.12
CA VAL A 86 -2.91 11.76 -18.64
C VAL A 86 -2.04 11.63 -17.38
N MET A 87 -1.86 10.40 -16.88
CA MET A 87 -0.99 10.11 -15.71
C MET A 87 0.46 9.88 -16.15
N PRO A 88 1.43 10.13 -15.25
CA PRO A 88 2.81 9.76 -15.51
C PRO A 88 3.00 8.24 -15.46
N GLU A 89 4.11 7.77 -16.07
CA GLU A 89 4.53 6.38 -16.00
C GLU A 89 4.58 5.88 -14.54
N GLY A 90 4.10 4.67 -14.32
CA GLY A 90 4.02 4.03 -13.00
C GLY A 90 2.72 4.32 -12.24
N LEU A 91 1.86 5.21 -12.73
CA LEU A 91 0.49 5.38 -12.24
C LEU A 91 -0.50 4.94 -13.32
N ARG A 92 -1.35 3.96 -13.02
CA ARG A 92 -2.34 3.42 -13.94
C ARG A 92 -3.66 3.17 -13.22
N VAL A 93 -4.74 3.81 -13.64
CA VAL A 93 -6.08 3.51 -13.11
C VAL A 93 -6.57 2.22 -13.75
N THR A 94 -6.88 1.24 -12.91
CA THR A 94 -7.30 -0.10 -13.34
C THR A 94 -8.80 -0.30 -13.24
N ASP A 95 -9.46 0.45 -12.36
CA ASP A 95 -10.90 0.31 -12.14
C ASP A 95 -11.50 1.61 -11.60
N CYS A 96 -12.80 1.80 -11.85
CA CYS A 96 -13.60 2.87 -11.26
C CYS A 96 -15.02 2.37 -11.01
N TYR A 97 -15.57 2.65 -9.84
CA TYR A 97 -16.94 2.23 -9.47
C TYR A 97 -17.58 3.17 -8.45
N GLU A 98 -18.89 3.09 -8.33
CA GLU A 98 -19.61 3.79 -7.26
C GLU A 98 -19.23 3.25 -5.91
N ASN A 99 -18.82 4.14 -5.02
CA ASN A 99 -18.34 3.71 -3.71
C ASN A 99 -19.44 3.70 -2.65
N ALA A 100 -19.77 2.50 -2.17
CA ALA A 100 -20.64 2.28 -1.02
C ALA A 100 -19.87 1.95 0.28
N MET A 101 -18.60 1.54 0.19
CA MET A 101 -17.82 1.09 1.35
C MET A 101 -17.15 2.24 2.10
N LYS A 102 -17.22 2.20 3.43
CA LYS A 102 -16.56 3.17 4.30
C LYS A 102 -15.08 2.81 4.49
N PRO A 103 -14.16 3.78 4.57
CA PRO A 103 -12.74 3.52 4.87
C PRO A 103 -12.51 2.71 6.14
N ALA A 104 -13.38 2.83 7.15
CA ALA A 104 -13.30 2.10 8.41
C ALA A 104 -13.48 0.57 8.28
N GLU A 105 -14.03 0.09 7.17
CA GLU A 105 -14.20 -1.34 6.88
C GLU A 105 -12.90 -2.00 6.39
N LEU A 106 -11.92 -1.20 5.95
CA LEU A 106 -10.61 -1.66 5.56
C LEU A 106 -9.82 -2.09 6.80
N LYS A 107 -9.36 -3.34 6.85
CA LYS A 107 -8.71 -3.93 8.02
C LYS A 107 -7.37 -4.58 7.72
N TRP A 108 -7.22 -5.20 6.56
CA TRP A 108 -6.06 -6.01 6.23
C TRP A 108 -5.56 -5.68 4.83
N MET A 109 -4.26 -5.82 4.62
CA MET A 109 -3.65 -5.74 3.29
C MET A 109 -2.72 -6.93 3.07
N ARG A 110 -2.80 -7.55 1.90
CA ARG A 110 -1.82 -8.53 1.44
C ARG A 110 -0.62 -7.79 0.86
N VAL A 111 0.54 -8.20 1.30
CA VAL A 111 1.82 -7.66 0.86
C VAL A 111 2.71 -8.77 0.31
N GLU A 112 3.51 -8.41 -0.67
CA GLU A 112 4.60 -9.22 -1.17
C GLU A 112 5.87 -8.38 -1.17
N GLY A 113 6.95 -8.92 -0.56
CA GLY A 113 8.26 -8.31 -0.52
C GLY A 113 9.28 -9.20 -1.21
N ALA A 114 10.30 -8.59 -1.79
CA ALA A 114 11.50 -9.27 -2.25
C ALA A 114 12.68 -8.74 -1.42
N TRP A 115 13.24 -9.57 -0.56
CA TRP A 115 14.49 -9.29 0.15
C TRP A 115 15.66 -9.78 -0.68
N GLU A 116 16.59 -8.92 -0.98
CA GLU A 116 17.73 -9.14 -1.85
C GLU A 116 18.97 -9.46 -1.01
N TYR A 117 19.77 -10.44 -1.48
CA TYR A 117 20.97 -10.92 -0.81
C TYR A 117 22.09 -11.11 -1.84
N ASP A 118 23.23 -10.48 -1.61
CA ASP A 118 24.39 -10.59 -2.51
C ASP A 118 25.13 -11.93 -2.35
N THR A 119 25.25 -12.43 -1.11
CA THR A 119 26.09 -13.61 -0.79
C THR A 119 25.45 -14.61 0.16
N ALA A 120 24.28 -14.33 0.75
CA ALA A 120 23.69 -15.21 1.75
C ALA A 120 23.04 -16.45 1.14
N ASP A 121 23.04 -17.55 1.90
CA ASP A 121 22.24 -18.74 1.61
C ASP A 121 20.76 -18.44 1.89
N THR A 122 19.99 -18.17 0.83
CA THR A 122 18.58 -17.80 0.93
C THR A 122 17.70 -18.91 1.53
N GLU A 123 18.06 -20.20 1.39
CA GLU A 123 17.38 -21.32 2.04
C GLU A 123 17.54 -21.24 3.57
N ALA A 124 18.77 -21.06 4.03
CA ALA A 124 19.07 -20.91 5.45
C ALA A 124 18.39 -19.65 6.03
N VAL A 125 18.44 -18.54 5.32
CA VAL A 125 17.74 -17.28 5.69
C VAL A 125 16.24 -17.53 5.83
N ALA A 126 15.60 -18.11 4.83
CA ALA A 126 14.16 -18.37 4.84
C ALA A 126 13.75 -19.31 6.00
N ALA A 127 14.58 -20.31 6.30
CA ALA A 127 14.34 -21.24 7.43
C ALA A 127 14.39 -20.49 8.76
N ARG A 128 15.42 -19.68 8.99
CA ARG A 128 15.57 -18.87 10.21
C ARG A 128 14.49 -17.83 10.37
N CYS A 129 14.04 -17.20 9.27
CA CYS A 129 12.90 -16.27 9.30
C CYS A 129 11.61 -16.99 9.69
N ARG A 130 11.35 -18.19 9.15
CA ARG A 130 10.18 -19.00 9.57
C ARG A 130 10.21 -19.33 11.05
N GLU A 131 11.37 -19.70 11.57
CA GLU A 131 11.56 -19.95 13.01
C GLU A 131 11.31 -18.69 13.85
N LEU A 132 11.93 -17.56 13.50
CA LEU A 132 11.74 -16.29 14.20
C LEU A 132 10.26 -15.90 14.28
N PHE A 133 9.57 -15.89 13.15
CA PHE A 133 8.18 -15.44 13.09
C PHE A 133 7.15 -16.51 13.50
N SER A 134 7.60 -17.69 13.95
CA SER A 134 6.72 -18.68 14.59
C SER A 134 6.40 -18.30 16.05
N GLY A 135 7.20 -17.45 16.66
CA GLY A 135 7.03 -16.92 18.01
C GLY A 135 6.54 -15.47 18.03
N SER A 136 6.53 -14.89 19.23
CA SER A 136 6.27 -13.45 19.40
C SER A 136 7.50 -12.64 19.04
N VAL A 137 7.34 -11.68 18.10
CA VAL A 137 8.44 -10.85 17.60
C VAL A 137 8.14 -9.38 17.87
N GLU A 138 9.02 -8.76 18.64
CA GLU A 138 8.93 -7.34 18.98
C GLU A 138 9.95 -6.51 18.22
N VAL A 139 9.56 -5.31 17.84
CA VAL A 139 10.41 -4.31 17.19
C VAL A 139 10.23 -2.95 17.84
N MET A 140 11.25 -2.13 17.81
CA MET A 140 11.11 -0.71 18.16
C MET A 140 10.32 0.01 17.09
N ARG A 141 9.21 0.64 17.47
CA ARG A 141 8.37 1.41 16.57
C ARG A 141 8.32 2.85 17.01
N LYS A 142 8.66 3.74 16.09
CA LYS A 142 8.51 5.19 16.26
C LYS A 142 7.11 5.64 15.88
N THR A 143 6.46 6.36 16.77
CA THR A 143 5.15 6.98 16.55
C THR A 143 5.21 8.47 16.87
N LYS A 144 4.15 9.21 16.58
CA LYS A 144 4.04 10.63 16.96
C LYS A 144 4.09 10.83 18.50
N ARG A 145 3.83 9.79 19.28
CA ARG A 145 3.81 9.81 20.76
C ARG A 145 5.13 9.36 21.38
N GLY A 146 6.12 8.97 20.57
CA GLY A 146 7.41 8.46 21.02
C GLY A 146 7.74 7.10 20.42
N GLU A 147 8.82 6.50 20.90
CA GLU A 147 9.27 5.16 20.54
C GLU A 147 8.82 4.15 21.59
N GLY A 148 8.50 2.94 21.16
CA GLY A 148 8.11 1.85 22.05
C GLY A 148 8.19 0.51 21.37
N LEU A 149 8.21 -0.56 22.18
CA LEU A 149 8.12 -1.94 21.69
C LEU A 149 6.75 -2.19 21.06
N PHE A 150 6.76 -2.93 19.97
CA PHE A 150 5.58 -3.29 19.21
C PHE A 150 5.69 -4.73 18.74
N THR A 151 4.74 -5.58 19.18
CA THR A 151 4.68 -6.98 18.77
C THR A 151 4.13 -7.08 17.36
N VAL A 152 5.01 -7.24 16.37
CA VAL A 152 4.62 -7.24 14.96
C VAL A 152 3.79 -8.46 14.59
N THR A 153 4.06 -9.61 15.19
CA THR A 153 3.39 -10.90 14.91
C THR A 153 1.91 -10.91 15.29
N ASP A 154 1.47 -10.09 16.25
CA ASP A 154 0.04 -9.95 16.60
C ASP A 154 -0.80 -9.32 15.45
N HIS A 155 -0.13 -8.69 14.50
CA HIS A 155 -0.74 -7.91 13.44
C HIS A 155 -0.40 -8.44 12.02
N VAL A 156 0.10 -9.68 11.94
CA VAL A 156 0.47 -10.35 10.69
C VAL A 156 -0.19 -11.73 10.64
N ARG A 157 -0.62 -12.14 9.44
CA ARG A 157 -1.22 -13.45 9.16
C ARG A 157 -0.59 -14.04 7.92
N ASP A 158 -0.61 -15.36 7.82
CA ASP A 158 -0.20 -16.12 6.64
C ASP A 158 1.19 -15.72 6.11
N LEU A 159 2.12 -15.46 7.03
CA LEU A 159 3.47 -15.02 6.70
C LEU A 159 4.28 -16.21 6.16
N THR A 160 4.84 -16.04 4.98
CA THR A 160 5.65 -17.05 4.30
C THR A 160 6.95 -16.46 3.78
N PHE A 161 8.00 -17.29 3.79
CA PHE A 161 9.33 -16.96 3.28
C PHE A 161 9.73 -18.02 2.27
N THR A 162 9.82 -17.62 1.00
CA THR A 162 10.17 -18.51 -0.11
C THR A 162 11.54 -18.14 -0.64
N PRO A 163 12.55 -19.03 -0.51
CA PRO A 163 13.89 -18.79 -1.03
C PRO A 163 13.92 -18.84 -2.55
N GLY A 164 14.84 -18.09 -3.14
CA GLY A 164 15.14 -18.04 -4.57
C GLY A 164 16.60 -17.66 -4.78
N ASN A 165 17.02 -17.51 -6.03
CA ASN A 165 18.40 -17.14 -6.35
C ASN A 165 18.69 -15.68 -5.94
N GLY A 166 19.41 -15.50 -4.84
CA GLY A 166 19.73 -14.18 -4.28
C GLY A 166 18.52 -13.40 -3.73
N ILE A 167 17.35 -14.05 -3.59
CA ILE A 167 16.12 -13.39 -3.15
C ILE A 167 15.35 -14.29 -2.18
N VAL A 168 14.81 -13.70 -1.11
CA VAL A 168 13.76 -14.33 -0.30
C VAL A 168 12.47 -13.56 -0.54
N THR A 169 11.48 -14.22 -1.14
CA THR A 169 10.14 -13.66 -1.31
C THR A 169 9.37 -13.77 0.00
N VAL A 170 8.90 -12.64 0.50
CA VAL A 170 8.12 -12.53 1.73
C VAL A 170 6.67 -12.23 1.36
N ARG A 171 5.73 -13.08 1.76
CA ARG A 171 4.29 -12.85 1.58
C ARG A 171 3.59 -12.91 2.91
N GLY A 172 2.58 -12.06 3.07
CA GLY A 172 1.77 -12.06 4.28
C GLY A 172 0.59 -11.10 4.18
N ILE A 173 -0.27 -11.17 5.18
CA ILE A 173 -1.39 -10.26 5.37
C ILE A 173 -1.08 -9.46 6.63
N VAL A 174 -1.01 -8.13 6.50
CA VAL A 174 -0.69 -7.24 7.63
C VAL A 174 -1.86 -6.30 7.92
N SER A 175 -1.99 -5.89 9.19
CA SER A 175 -3.04 -4.94 9.59
C SER A 175 -2.84 -3.58 8.90
N CYS A 176 -3.92 -3.04 8.35
CA CYS A 176 -3.97 -1.67 7.83
C CYS A 176 -5.02 -0.79 8.54
N ALA A 177 -5.51 -1.27 9.69
CA ALA A 177 -6.35 -0.51 10.62
C ALA A 177 -5.53 0.02 11.80
N GLU A 178 -6.07 0.10 13.00
CA GLU A 178 -5.33 0.47 14.20
C GLU A 178 -4.84 -0.79 14.96
N PRO A 179 -3.54 -0.98 15.03
CA PRO A 179 -2.46 -0.18 14.43
C PRO A 179 -2.24 -0.48 12.94
N VAL A 180 -1.91 0.54 12.15
CA VAL A 180 -1.43 0.32 10.77
C VAL A 180 0.00 -0.22 10.84
N VAL A 181 0.24 -1.37 10.21
CA VAL A 181 1.56 -2.00 10.12
C VAL A 181 2.21 -1.65 8.78
N ASN A 182 3.36 -0.96 8.83
CA ASN A 182 4.21 -0.85 7.66
C ASN A 182 4.94 -2.19 7.46
N PRO A 183 4.88 -2.83 6.28
CA PRO A 183 5.58 -4.09 6.02
C PRO A 183 7.09 -4.04 6.29
N GLU A 184 7.71 -2.87 6.22
CA GLU A 184 9.13 -2.68 6.58
C GLU A 184 9.45 -3.04 8.04
N LEU A 185 8.44 -3.16 8.91
CA LEU A 185 8.66 -3.68 10.27
C LEU A 185 9.07 -5.16 10.27
N LEU A 186 8.72 -5.92 9.21
CA LEU A 186 9.22 -7.30 9.04
C LEU A 186 10.72 -7.29 8.75
N THR A 187 11.18 -6.39 7.88
CA THR A 187 12.63 -6.19 7.62
C THR A 187 13.35 -5.72 8.88
N ALA A 188 12.75 -4.79 9.62
CA ALA A 188 13.32 -4.30 10.88
C ALA A 188 13.43 -5.43 11.93
N ALA A 189 12.45 -6.33 11.99
CA ALA A 189 12.48 -7.49 12.88
C ALA A 189 13.67 -8.42 12.56
N VAL A 190 13.88 -8.74 11.28
CA VAL A 190 15.03 -9.55 10.87
C VAL A 190 16.34 -8.85 11.20
N ARG A 191 16.48 -7.57 10.91
CA ARG A 191 17.68 -6.79 11.26
C ARG A 191 17.98 -6.77 12.75
N THR A 192 16.96 -6.78 13.60
CA THR A 192 17.09 -6.74 15.05
C THR A 192 17.43 -8.10 15.63
N HIS A 193 16.71 -9.16 15.23
CA HIS A 193 16.79 -10.47 15.85
C HIS A 193 17.71 -11.46 15.12
N LEU A 194 17.94 -11.24 13.82
CA LEU A 194 18.77 -12.07 12.95
C LEU A 194 19.68 -11.17 12.09
N PRO A 195 20.62 -10.42 12.69
CA PRO A 195 21.42 -9.43 11.96
C PRO A 195 22.25 -10.03 10.82
N ASP A 196 22.67 -11.28 10.95
CA ASP A 196 23.37 -12.05 9.93
C ASP A 196 22.48 -12.57 8.79
N CYS A 197 21.15 -12.46 8.94
CA CYS A 197 20.14 -12.70 7.91
C CYS A 197 19.51 -11.41 7.38
N ALA A 198 20.05 -10.24 7.74
CA ALA A 198 19.52 -8.96 7.28
C ALA A 198 19.65 -8.83 5.76
N PRO A 199 18.58 -8.43 5.04
CA PRO A 199 18.69 -8.24 3.61
C PRO A 199 19.56 -7.01 3.27
N ASP A 200 20.30 -7.11 2.16
CA ASP A 200 21.09 -6.02 1.59
C ASP A 200 20.18 -4.95 0.98
N GLY A 201 19.06 -5.40 0.40
CA GLY A 201 18.05 -4.56 -0.23
C GLY A 201 16.68 -5.21 -0.24
N GLY A 202 15.76 -4.57 -0.91
CA GLY A 202 14.42 -5.14 -1.10
C GLY A 202 13.31 -4.12 -1.00
N ARG A 203 12.10 -4.52 -1.39
CA ARG A 203 10.91 -3.67 -1.38
C ARG A 203 9.66 -4.49 -1.21
N PHE A 204 8.64 -3.83 -0.68
CA PHE A 204 7.30 -4.39 -0.59
C PHE A 204 6.36 -3.81 -1.65
N CYS A 205 5.40 -4.64 -2.06
CA CYS A 205 4.27 -4.28 -2.89
C CYS A 205 2.97 -4.62 -2.16
N ARG A 206 2.03 -3.68 -2.13
CA ARG A 206 0.66 -3.93 -1.67
C ARG A 206 -0.12 -4.60 -2.79
N MET A 207 -0.57 -5.83 -2.56
CA MET A 207 -1.19 -6.69 -3.58
C MET A 207 -2.72 -6.64 -3.55
N ALA A 208 -3.32 -6.56 -2.35
CA ALA A 208 -4.77 -6.57 -2.17
C ALA A 208 -5.17 -5.96 -0.82
N LEU A 209 -6.43 -5.57 -0.71
CA LEU A 209 -7.05 -5.00 0.49
C LEU A 209 -8.26 -5.84 0.90
N TYR A 210 -8.45 -6.01 2.22
CA TYR A 210 -9.49 -6.87 2.78
C TYR A 210 -10.22 -6.22 3.94
N ARG A 211 -11.46 -6.65 4.14
CA ARG A 211 -12.30 -6.37 5.30
C ARG A 211 -11.93 -7.29 6.47
N ALA A 212 -12.58 -7.09 7.61
CA ALA A 212 -12.37 -7.88 8.82
C ALA A 212 -12.68 -9.38 8.62
N ASP A 213 -13.67 -9.68 7.80
CA ASP A 213 -14.13 -11.03 7.47
C ASP A 213 -13.26 -11.73 6.40
N GLY A 214 -12.21 -11.08 5.91
CA GLY A 214 -11.33 -11.60 4.86
C GLY A 214 -11.86 -11.41 3.44
N THR A 215 -13.05 -10.84 3.26
CA THR A 215 -13.57 -10.51 1.92
C THR A 215 -12.80 -9.33 1.31
N SER A 216 -12.73 -9.28 -0.02
CA SER A 216 -12.07 -8.19 -0.74
C SER A 216 -12.71 -6.84 -0.38
N TYR A 217 -11.88 -5.86 -0.10
CA TYR A 217 -12.32 -4.47 0.07
C TYR A 217 -12.35 -3.82 -1.32
N ARG A 218 -13.56 -3.79 -1.89
CA ARG A 218 -13.82 -3.26 -3.22
C ARG A 218 -15.12 -2.45 -3.25
#